data_ab5b04751d563bb11ae01cd2c4049fd2
#
_entry.id   ab5b04751d563bb11ae01cd2c4049fd2
#
_cell.length_a   1.000
_cell.length_b   1.000
_cell.length_c   1.000
_cell.angle_alpha   90.00
_cell.angle_beta   90.00
_cell.angle_gamma   90.00
#
_symmetry.space_group_name_H-M   'P 1'
#
loop_
_entity.id
_entity.type
_entity.pdbx_description
1 polymer ?
#
loop_
_entity_poly.entity_id
_entity_poly.type
_entity_poly.pdbx_seq_one_letter_code
_entity_poly.pdbx_strand_id
1 'polypeptide(L)'
;MMSGQAQASVAGPMQAGPMQAASDSGGGLIIADDLPDGLVIADHAGRVTVFNRAAGRLTGIPPAHAVGQDVRHILPLQDADGRNWWAYARPYHGLSTRTRHPERSLFLPSGTELLVTVGYVRDPRREARGGWQRDPGAVRRVVINIRGAQQRARIERSRADLVSTVAHELRSPLTSVKGFTATLLAKWPRFTDDQKRVMLETVNADADRVTRLITELLDVSRIESGRIELHRQLVDVPERAGRIIAGRVAAGDSPSRFRLEIRGELPETWLDADKVDQVLGNLIENAVRHGAGTVTTMVEPLRTAGSPGIAVSVRDQGEGISPEFASRVFRQFWRAKRRGGAGLGLFIVKGLIEAHGGTIAVHQAPGGGAEFRFTMPVGTPDFG
;
A
#
# COMPACT_ATOMS: atom_id res chain seq x y z
N MET A 1 72.93 -49.53 9.58
CA MET A 1 73.59 -48.85 10.69
C MET A 1 72.61 -47.84 11.29
N MET A 2 72.35 -47.97 12.58
CA MET A 2 71.81 -46.96 13.52
C MET A 2 70.41 -46.46 13.28
N SER A 3 69.36 -46.97 13.96
CA SER A 3 68.97 -46.81 15.36
C SER A 3 68.65 -45.36 15.75
N GLY A 4 67.39 -45.06 15.97
CA GLY A 4 66.87 -43.84 16.60
C GLY A 4 65.47 -44.03 17.08
N GLN A 5 65.37 -44.25 18.38
CA GLN A 5 64.18 -44.61 19.14
C GLN A 5 63.12 -43.54 19.12
N ALA A 6 61.84 -43.99 19.01
CA ALA A 6 60.69 -43.22 19.26
C ALA A 6 60.36 -43.16 20.75
N GLN A 7 60.14 -41.96 21.30
CA GLN A 7 59.53 -41.74 22.58
C GLN A 7 58.03 -41.52 22.42
N ALA A 8 57.24 -42.37 23.01
CA ALA A 8 55.80 -42.24 23.16
C ALA A 8 55.46 -41.19 24.23
N SER A 9 54.70 -40.15 23.83
CA SER A 9 54.06 -39.20 24.75
C SER A 9 52.61 -39.59 24.94
N VAL A 10 52.25 -39.80 26.20
CA VAL A 10 50.91 -40.13 26.68
C VAL A 10 50.03 -38.94 26.57
N ALA A 11 48.98 -39.00 25.72
CA ALA A 11 47.93 -38.02 25.67
C ALA A 11 46.86 -38.29 26.72
N GLY A 12 46.62 -37.32 27.60
CA GLY A 12 45.54 -37.30 28.57
C GLY A 12 44.16 -37.06 27.89
N PRO A 13 43.07 -37.36 28.58
CA PRO A 13 41.72 -37.30 28.01
C PRO A 13 41.29 -35.86 27.75
N MET A 14 40.99 -35.55 26.47
CA MET A 14 40.40 -34.31 26.04
C MET A 14 38.95 -34.21 26.61
N GLN A 15 38.73 -33.26 27.48
CA GLN A 15 37.40 -32.84 27.91
C GLN A 15 36.60 -32.35 26.69
N ALA A 16 35.50 -33.01 26.40
CA ALA A 16 34.50 -32.57 25.45
C ALA A 16 33.81 -31.28 25.98
N GLY A 17 34.18 -30.15 25.41
CA GLY A 17 33.46 -28.91 25.62
C GLY A 17 32.02 -29.00 25.04
N PRO A 18 31.07 -28.23 25.56
CA PRO A 18 29.70 -28.28 25.07
C PRO A 18 29.63 -27.81 23.62
N MET A 19 29.13 -28.70 22.78
CA MET A 19 28.86 -28.46 21.36
C MET A 19 27.86 -27.31 21.25
N GLN A 20 28.33 -26.18 20.76
CA GLN A 20 27.55 -24.98 20.44
C GLN A 20 26.47 -25.32 19.44
N ALA A 21 25.21 -25.38 19.90
CA ALA A 21 24.04 -25.25 19.06
C ALA A 21 23.87 -23.76 18.64
N ALA A 22 24.65 -23.35 17.69
CA ALA A 22 24.58 -22.00 17.13
C ALA A 22 24.60 -22.10 15.61
N SER A 23 23.44 -22.31 14.98
CA SER A 23 23.29 -22.06 13.55
C SER A 23 21.86 -22.06 13.03
N ASP A 24 20.88 -21.44 13.76
CA ASP A 24 19.57 -21.21 13.12
C ASP A 24 18.91 -19.87 13.49
N SER A 25 19.61 -18.99 14.20
CA SER A 25 19.02 -17.73 14.68
C SER A 25 19.26 -16.52 13.77
N GLY A 26 20.17 -16.61 12.81
CA GLY A 26 20.54 -15.47 11.95
C GLY A 26 19.49 -15.12 10.89
N GLY A 27 18.93 -16.12 10.23
CA GLY A 27 17.95 -15.89 9.16
C GLY A 27 16.61 -15.37 9.67
N GLY A 28 16.15 -15.86 10.84
CA GLY A 28 14.89 -15.40 11.44
C GLY A 28 14.94 -13.98 12.00
N LEU A 29 16.11 -13.50 12.41
CA LEU A 29 16.32 -12.13 12.89
C LEU A 29 16.26 -11.10 11.73
N ILE A 30 16.83 -11.44 10.59
CA ILE A 30 16.81 -10.57 9.39
C ILE A 30 15.36 -10.39 8.92
N ILE A 31 14.59 -11.47 8.82
CA ILE A 31 13.18 -11.41 8.42
C ILE A 31 12.33 -10.60 9.43
N ALA A 32 12.62 -10.71 10.73
CA ALA A 32 11.89 -9.97 11.76
C ALA A 32 12.15 -8.45 11.68
N ASP A 33 13.35 -8.04 11.29
CA ASP A 33 13.72 -6.63 11.16
C ASP A 33 13.13 -5.95 9.92
N ASP A 34 12.72 -6.72 8.91
CA ASP A 34 12.05 -6.22 7.71
C ASP A 34 10.57 -5.93 7.94
N LEU A 35 10.00 -6.41 9.05
CA LEU A 35 8.59 -6.14 9.38
C LEU A 35 8.41 -4.67 9.80
N PRO A 36 7.35 -4.00 9.28
CA PRO A 36 7.02 -2.62 9.64
C PRO A 36 6.53 -2.50 11.09
N ASP A 37 5.93 -3.57 11.61
CA ASP A 37 5.39 -3.66 12.96
C ASP A 37 6.46 -4.10 13.97
N GLY A 38 6.35 -3.65 15.21
CA GLY A 38 7.19 -4.11 16.32
C GLY A 38 6.86 -5.56 16.66
N LEU A 39 7.86 -6.44 16.54
CA LEU A 39 7.74 -7.84 16.92
C LEU A 39 8.60 -8.13 18.15
N VAL A 40 7.96 -8.67 19.20
CA VAL A 40 8.63 -9.16 20.39
C VAL A 40 8.21 -10.58 20.64
N ILE A 41 9.17 -11.50 20.81
CA ILE A 41 8.91 -12.89 21.16
C ILE A 41 9.60 -13.19 22.48
N ALA A 42 8.86 -13.75 23.44
CA ALA A 42 9.40 -14.24 24.69
C ALA A 42 9.21 -15.76 24.81
N ASP A 43 10.16 -16.43 25.45
CA ASP A 43 10.12 -17.87 25.72
C ASP A 43 9.15 -18.22 26.85
N HIS A 44 9.12 -19.51 27.24
CA HIS A 44 8.29 -20.04 28.33
C HIS A 44 8.60 -19.44 29.70
N ALA A 45 9.82 -18.93 29.90
CA ALA A 45 10.25 -18.28 31.15
C ALA A 45 9.98 -16.75 31.14
N GLY A 46 9.49 -16.21 30.02
CA GLY A 46 9.27 -14.80 29.83
C GLY A 46 10.50 -14.02 29.33
N ARG A 47 11.58 -14.72 28.96
CA ARG A 47 12.77 -14.04 28.43
C ARG A 47 12.60 -13.70 26.95
N VAL A 48 12.90 -12.46 26.59
CA VAL A 48 12.84 -11.97 25.21
C VAL A 48 13.87 -12.70 24.35
N THR A 49 13.41 -13.37 23.31
CA THR A 49 14.25 -14.05 22.31
C THR A 49 14.35 -13.30 21.00
N VAL A 50 13.32 -12.50 20.66
CA VAL A 50 13.30 -11.63 19.49
C VAL A 50 12.77 -10.27 19.91
N PHE A 51 13.45 -9.21 19.47
CA PHE A 51 13.02 -7.83 19.61
C PHE A 51 13.51 -7.08 18.37
N ASN A 52 12.60 -6.84 17.40
CA ASN A 52 13.01 -6.28 16.12
C ASN A 52 13.24 -4.76 16.18
N ARG A 53 13.84 -4.22 15.12
CA ARG A 53 14.12 -2.78 15.00
C ARG A 53 12.88 -1.91 15.13
N ALA A 54 11.73 -2.39 14.60
CA ALA A 54 10.47 -1.65 14.69
C ALA A 54 9.97 -1.56 16.14
N ALA A 55 10.08 -2.64 16.94
CA ALA A 55 9.81 -2.60 18.37
C ALA A 55 10.73 -1.59 19.08
N GLY A 56 12.02 -1.57 18.73
CA GLY A 56 12.96 -0.57 19.26
C GLY A 56 12.54 0.87 19.00
N ARG A 57 12.15 1.18 17.77
CA ARG A 57 11.66 2.52 17.41
C ARG A 57 10.38 2.93 18.14
N LEU A 58 9.45 1.98 18.31
CA LEU A 58 8.14 2.25 18.92
C LEU A 58 8.22 2.40 20.45
N THR A 59 9.13 1.66 21.10
CA THR A 59 9.26 1.64 22.56
C THR A 59 10.38 2.53 23.08
N GLY A 60 11.31 2.95 22.22
CA GLY A 60 12.53 3.65 22.60
C GLY A 60 13.61 2.74 23.22
N ILE A 61 13.43 1.41 23.19
CA ILE A 61 14.35 0.43 23.82
C ILE A 61 15.25 -0.19 22.75
N PRO A 62 16.57 -0.09 22.86
CA PRO A 62 17.47 -0.75 21.91
C PRO A 62 17.30 -2.29 21.93
N PRO A 63 17.23 -2.96 20.76
CA PRO A 63 17.07 -4.42 20.71
C PRO A 63 18.12 -5.19 21.50
N ALA A 64 19.37 -4.75 21.51
CA ALA A 64 20.45 -5.36 22.25
C ALA A 64 20.24 -5.34 23.77
N HIS A 65 19.49 -4.40 24.31
CA HIS A 65 19.16 -4.32 25.73
C HIS A 65 17.92 -5.14 26.09
N ALA A 66 17.08 -5.46 25.11
CA ALA A 66 15.83 -6.18 25.34
C ALA A 66 16.02 -7.70 25.33
N VAL A 67 16.86 -8.22 24.41
CA VAL A 67 17.07 -9.67 24.26
C VAL A 67 17.70 -10.28 25.52
N GLY A 68 17.13 -11.41 25.98
CA GLY A 68 17.55 -12.10 27.20
C GLY A 68 16.91 -11.57 28.49
N GLN A 69 16.29 -10.40 28.47
CA GLN A 69 15.62 -9.81 29.62
C GLN A 69 14.17 -10.30 29.76
N ASP A 70 13.59 -10.13 30.95
CA ASP A 70 12.18 -10.45 31.17
C ASP A 70 11.28 -9.47 30.41
N VAL A 71 10.40 -9.98 29.56
CA VAL A 71 9.48 -9.18 28.74
C VAL A 71 8.59 -8.26 29.55
N ARG A 72 8.27 -8.64 30.79
CA ARG A 72 7.42 -7.85 31.71
C ARG A 72 8.14 -6.60 32.24
N HIS A 73 9.47 -6.67 32.33
CA HIS A 73 10.32 -5.52 32.72
C HIS A 73 10.64 -4.64 31.51
N ILE A 74 10.88 -5.24 30.35
CA ILE A 74 11.19 -4.50 29.12
C ILE A 74 9.95 -3.80 28.56
N LEU A 75 8.80 -4.44 28.62
CA LEU A 75 7.52 -3.88 28.20
C LEU A 75 6.55 -3.80 29.38
N PRO A 76 6.72 -2.84 30.32
CA PRO A 76 5.83 -2.66 31.45
C PRO A 76 4.50 -2.05 31.01
N LEU A 77 3.70 -2.83 30.27
CA LEU A 77 2.45 -2.42 29.68
C LEU A 77 1.38 -2.12 30.72
N GLN A 78 0.70 -1.00 30.57
CA GLN A 78 -0.40 -0.54 31.43
C GLN A 78 -1.65 -0.32 30.58
N ASP A 79 -2.83 -0.51 31.18
CA ASP A 79 -4.09 -0.10 30.56
C ASP A 79 -4.33 1.42 30.74
N ALA A 80 -5.46 1.92 30.26
CA ALA A 80 -5.83 3.33 30.36
C ALA A 80 -5.98 3.82 31.82
N ASP A 81 -6.23 2.90 32.77
CA ASP A 81 -6.35 3.19 34.20
C ASP A 81 -4.99 3.08 34.93
N GLY A 82 -3.89 2.84 34.20
CA GLY A 82 -2.54 2.66 34.76
C GLY A 82 -2.29 1.32 35.42
N ARG A 83 -3.20 0.32 35.25
CA ARG A 83 -3.04 -1.01 35.83
C ARG A 83 -2.09 -1.83 34.97
N ASN A 84 -1.20 -2.58 35.65
CA ASN A 84 -0.24 -3.44 34.97
C ASN A 84 -0.97 -4.57 34.20
N TRP A 85 -0.82 -4.55 32.86
CA TRP A 85 -1.47 -5.50 31.97
C TRP A 85 -1.03 -6.94 32.24
N TRP A 86 0.23 -7.18 32.54
CA TRP A 86 0.78 -8.52 32.81
C TRP A 86 0.16 -9.19 34.05
N ALA A 87 -0.28 -8.39 35.03
CA ALA A 87 -0.85 -8.89 36.25
C ALA A 87 -2.20 -9.58 36.05
N TYR A 88 -3.04 -9.06 35.14
CA TYR A 88 -4.36 -9.66 34.87
C TYR A 88 -4.39 -10.49 33.59
N ALA A 89 -3.55 -10.21 32.60
CA ALA A 89 -3.47 -11.01 31.37
C ALA A 89 -2.87 -12.39 31.62
N ARG A 90 -1.93 -12.50 32.56
CA ARG A 90 -1.25 -13.73 33.01
C ARG A 90 -0.94 -14.71 31.88
N PRO A 91 -0.14 -14.33 30.87
CA PRO A 91 0.04 -15.11 29.65
C PRO A 91 0.57 -16.53 29.89
N TYR A 92 1.37 -16.72 30.95
CA TYR A 92 1.96 -18.01 31.31
C TYR A 92 1.11 -18.86 32.28
N HIS A 93 0.13 -18.24 32.94
CA HIS A 93 -0.73 -18.88 33.97
C HIS A 93 -2.23 -18.67 33.68
N GLY A 94 -2.57 -18.17 32.48
CA GLY A 94 -3.95 -17.89 32.09
C GLY A 94 -4.72 -19.13 31.64
N LEU A 95 -5.97 -18.89 31.21
CA LEU A 95 -6.86 -19.95 30.72
C LEU A 95 -6.19 -20.69 29.55
N SER A 96 -6.13 -22.00 29.70
CA SER A 96 -5.49 -22.93 28.76
C SER A 96 -6.12 -22.89 27.35
N THR A 97 -7.37 -22.45 27.23
CA THR A 97 -8.10 -22.30 25.97
C THR A 97 -7.75 -20.99 25.21
N ARG A 98 -7.09 -20.04 25.86
CA ARG A 98 -6.79 -18.76 25.24
C ARG A 98 -5.58 -18.88 24.32
N THR A 99 -5.78 -18.58 23.03
CA THR A 99 -4.73 -18.60 22.00
C THR A 99 -4.17 -17.21 21.70
N ARG A 100 -4.92 -16.15 21.99
CA ARG A 100 -4.54 -14.76 21.72
C ARG A 100 -5.28 -13.75 22.59
N HIS A 101 -4.72 -12.56 22.75
CA HIS A 101 -5.44 -11.35 23.13
C HIS A 101 -5.66 -10.50 21.87
N PRO A 102 -6.87 -9.99 21.65
CA PRO A 102 -7.13 -9.06 20.56
C PRO A 102 -6.35 -7.77 20.75
N GLU A 103 -6.22 -6.98 19.69
CA GLU A 103 -5.56 -5.69 19.73
C GLU A 103 -6.18 -4.79 20.81
N ARG A 104 -5.30 -4.25 21.65
CA ARG A 104 -5.66 -3.28 22.70
C ARG A 104 -4.70 -2.10 22.71
N SER A 105 -5.23 -0.94 23.06
CA SER A 105 -4.41 0.22 23.39
C SER A 105 -3.83 0.01 24.80
N LEU A 106 -2.49 -0.01 24.89
CA LEU A 106 -1.75 -0.13 26.14
C LEU A 106 -0.68 0.97 26.18
N PHE A 107 -0.27 1.35 27.37
CA PHE A 107 0.65 2.45 27.60
C PHE A 107 1.95 1.95 28.24
N LEU A 108 3.06 2.56 27.81
CA LEU A 108 4.30 2.47 28.57
C LEU A 108 4.30 3.53 29.71
N PRO A 109 5.08 3.35 30.77
CA PRO A 109 5.22 4.35 31.83
C PRO A 109 5.68 5.74 31.33
N SER A 110 6.33 5.78 30.15
CA SER A 110 6.68 7.02 29.44
C SER A 110 5.48 7.80 28.88
N GLY A 111 4.26 7.23 28.97
CA GLY A 111 3.06 7.77 28.34
C GLY A 111 2.90 7.41 26.85
N THR A 112 3.81 6.62 26.29
CA THR A 112 3.72 6.18 24.89
C THR A 112 2.58 5.18 24.73
N GLU A 113 1.59 5.52 23.92
CA GLU A 113 0.48 4.64 23.56
C GLU A 113 0.87 3.67 22.44
N LEU A 114 0.63 2.38 22.68
CA LEU A 114 0.93 1.28 21.78
C LEU A 114 -0.32 0.45 21.54
N LEU A 115 -0.55 0.03 20.30
CA LEU A 115 -1.53 -0.99 19.94
C LEU A 115 -0.85 -2.34 20.03
N VAL A 116 -1.29 -3.19 20.94
CA VAL A 116 -0.64 -4.45 21.27
C VAL A 116 -1.59 -5.61 21.03
N THR A 117 -1.12 -6.58 20.23
CA THR A 117 -1.76 -7.88 20.02
C THR A 117 -0.83 -8.95 20.57
N VAL A 118 -1.35 -9.92 21.32
CA VAL A 118 -0.55 -11.00 21.89
C VAL A 118 -1.08 -12.35 21.46
N GLY A 119 -0.20 -13.19 20.92
CA GLY A 119 -0.45 -14.58 20.57
C GLY A 119 0.34 -15.55 21.44
N TYR A 120 -0.20 -16.75 21.63
CA TYR A 120 0.43 -17.81 22.41
C TYR A 120 0.75 -19.02 21.54
N VAL A 121 2.02 -19.39 21.49
CA VAL A 121 2.47 -20.65 20.88
C VAL A 121 2.59 -21.67 22.01
N ARG A 122 1.85 -22.77 21.89
CA ARG A 122 1.83 -23.85 22.89
C ARG A 122 2.53 -25.09 22.36
N ASP A 123 3.01 -25.96 23.24
CA ASP A 123 3.53 -27.25 22.83
C ASP A 123 2.41 -28.11 22.22
N PRO A 124 2.69 -28.79 21.09
CA PRO A 124 1.75 -29.77 20.57
C PRO A 124 1.60 -30.88 21.62
N ARG A 125 0.37 -31.25 21.88
CA ARG A 125 -0.06 -32.18 22.96
C ARG A 125 0.81 -33.41 23.08
N ARG A 126 1.25 -33.74 24.30
CA ARG A 126 1.49 -35.11 24.69
C ARG A 126 0.12 -35.80 24.79
N GLU A 127 -0.12 -36.80 23.98
CA GLU A 127 -1.26 -37.72 24.17
C GLU A 127 -1.14 -38.32 25.57
N ALA A 128 -1.96 -37.85 26.49
CA ALA A 128 -2.10 -38.49 27.79
C ALA A 128 -2.79 -39.83 27.54
N ARG A 129 -2.12 -40.94 27.88
CA ARG A 129 -2.70 -42.27 27.91
C ARG A 129 -3.92 -42.24 28.84
N GLY A 130 -5.12 -42.30 28.24
CA GLY A 130 -6.39 -42.59 28.94
C GLY A 130 -7.11 -41.33 29.46
N GLY A 131 -7.94 -40.68 28.63
CA GLY A 131 -8.96 -39.73 29.09
C GLY A 131 -9.14 -38.53 28.23
N TRP A 132 -10.38 -38.15 27.97
CA TRP A 132 -10.85 -37.03 27.14
C TRP A 132 -10.61 -35.63 27.76
N GLN A 133 -9.55 -35.43 28.50
CA GLN A 133 -9.17 -34.09 28.99
C GLN A 133 -8.12 -33.49 28.06
N ARG A 134 -8.59 -32.55 27.24
CA ARG A 134 -7.74 -31.68 26.42
C ARG A 134 -7.02 -30.70 27.34
N ASP A 135 -5.85 -31.06 27.85
CA ASP A 135 -4.93 -30.08 28.42
C ASP A 135 -4.22 -29.35 27.26
N PRO A 136 -4.53 -28.10 27.01
CA PRO A 136 -3.79 -27.31 26.03
C PRO A 136 -2.41 -27.06 26.64
N GLY A 137 -1.39 -27.70 26.08
CA GLY A 137 -0.02 -27.67 26.53
C GLY A 137 0.50 -26.32 27.03
N ALA A 138 1.55 -26.32 27.81
CA ALA A 138 2.18 -25.12 28.37
C ALA A 138 2.53 -24.11 27.28
N VAL A 139 2.45 -22.82 27.58
CA VAL A 139 2.86 -21.75 26.66
C VAL A 139 4.37 -21.85 26.47
N ARG A 140 4.78 -22.11 25.22
CA ARG A 140 6.18 -22.21 24.81
C ARG A 140 6.75 -20.86 24.44
N ARG A 141 5.94 -20.03 23.78
CA ARG A 141 6.32 -18.68 23.35
C ARG A 141 5.13 -17.74 23.46
N VAL A 142 5.41 -16.51 23.80
CA VAL A 142 4.47 -15.39 23.71
C VAL A 142 4.95 -14.49 22.58
N VAL A 143 4.11 -14.27 21.61
CA VAL A 143 4.37 -13.40 20.44
C VAL A 143 3.57 -12.12 20.63
N ILE A 144 4.26 -11.00 20.67
CA ILE A 144 3.68 -9.68 20.88
C ILE A 144 3.92 -8.85 19.62
N ASN A 145 2.85 -8.42 18.99
CA ASN A 145 2.91 -7.45 17.89
C ASN A 145 2.55 -6.08 18.45
N ILE A 146 3.37 -5.09 18.12
CA ILE A 146 3.26 -3.72 18.61
C ILE A 146 3.15 -2.76 17.40
N ARG A 147 2.11 -1.91 17.43
CA ARG A 147 1.92 -0.82 16.47
C ARG A 147 1.85 0.51 17.21
N GLY A 148 2.33 1.55 16.56
CA GLY A 148 2.15 2.90 17.11
C GLY A 148 0.69 3.34 17.02
N ALA A 149 0.11 3.85 18.10
CA ALA A 149 -1.25 4.40 18.10
C ALA A 149 -1.41 5.56 17.10
N GLN A 150 -0.34 6.32 16.83
CA GLN A 150 -0.31 7.37 15.81
C GLN A 150 -0.62 6.83 14.40
N GLN A 151 -0.24 5.60 14.09
CA GLN A 151 -0.52 4.99 12.78
C GLN A 151 -2.02 4.72 12.62
N ARG A 152 -2.70 4.22 13.66
CA ARG A 152 -4.15 4.04 13.65
C ARG A 152 -4.89 5.37 13.56
N ALA A 153 -4.52 6.35 14.39
CA ALA A 153 -5.08 7.70 14.33
C ALA A 153 -4.87 8.37 12.96
N ARG A 154 -3.76 8.05 12.27
CA ARG A 154 -3.48 8.51 10.91
C ARG A 154 -4.39 7.85 9.88
N ILE A 155 -4.62 6.53 9.99
CA ILE A 155 -5.54 5.77 9.14
C ILE A 155 -6.99 6.24 9.36
N GLU A 156 -7.42 6.41 10.62
CA GLU A 156 -8.76 6.90 10.95
C GLU A 156 -8.99 8.33 10.47
N ARG A 157 -8.00 9.22 10.62
CA ARG A 157 -8.07 10.59 10.06
C ARG A 157 -8.12 10.54 8.53
N SER A 158 -7.29 9.74 7.88
CA SER A 158 -7.31 9.58 6.42
C SER A 158 -8.67 9.12 5.92
N ARG A 159 -9.33 8.19 6.64
CA ARG A 159 -10.71 7.76 6.33
C ARG A 159 -11.75 8.85 6.55
N ALA A 160 -11.65 9.61 7.64
CA ALA A 160 -12.54 10.73 7.90
C ALA A 160 -12.37 11.85 6.86
N ASP A 161 -11.14 12.16 6.49
CA ASP A 161 -10.81 13.13 5.44
C ASP A 161 -11.35 12.66 4.07
N LEU A 162 -11.28 11.34 3.80
CA LEU A 162 -11.87 10.71 2.62
C LEU A 162 -13.38 10.98 2.56
N VAL A 163 -14.11 10.60 3.59
CA VAL A 163 -15.57 10.78 3.65
C VAL A 163 -15.97 12.25 3.52
N SER A 164 -15.24 13.14 4.21
CA SER A 164 -15.50 14.58 4.17
C SER A 164 -15.27 15.17 2.77
N THR A 165 -14.16 14.82 2.13
CA THR A 165 -13.80 15.31 0.78
C THR A 165 -14.80 14.81 -0.25
N VAL A 166 -15.14 13.52 -0.20
CA VAL A 166 -16.15 12.91 -1.07
C VAL A 166 -17.51 13.58 -0.93
N ALA A 167 -17.98 13.77 0.31
CA ALA A 167 -19.25 14.44 0.56
C ALA A 167 -19.26 15.87 -0.03
N HIS A 168 -18.16 16.58 0.06
CA HIS A 168 -18.02 17.94 -0.50
C HIS A 168 -18.04 17.92 -2.04
N GLU A 169 -17.26 17.01 -2.66
CA GLU A 169 -17.17 16.90 -4.13
C GLU A 169 -18.47 16.38 -4.77
N LEU A 170 -19.26 15.58 -4.05
CA LEU A 170 -20.59 15.14 -4.50
C LEU A 170 -21.65 16.23 -4.31
N ARG A 171 -21.58 17.00 -3.22
CA ARG A 171 -22.60 18.04 -2.93
C ARG A 171 -22.65 19.10 -4.01
N SER A 172 -21.52 19.54 -4.54
CA SER A 172 -21.45 20.62 -5.55
C SER A 172 -22.24 20.26 -6.82
N PRO A 173 -21.93 19.17 -7.55
CA PRO A 173 -22.68 18.82 -8.76
C PRO A 173 -24.13 18.48 -8.48
N LEU A 174 -24.45 17.79 -7.36
CA LEU A 174 -25.84 17.49 -6.99
C LEU A 174 -26.68 18.76 -6.71
N THR A 175 -26.05 19.78 -6.13
CA THR A 175 -26.72 21.08 -5.91
C THR A 175 -27.01 21.76 -7.23
N SER A 176 -26.09 21.71 -8.18
CA SER A 176 -26.23 22.25 -9.54
C SER A 176 -27.36 21.51 -10.31
N VAL A 177 -27.32 20.17 -10.34
CA VAL A 177 -28.37 19.33 -10.94
C VAL A 177 -29.73 19.69 -10.38
N LYS A 178 -29.87 19.70 -9.04
CA LYS A 178 -31.13 20.04 -8.36
C LYS A 178 -31.60 21.47 -8.66
N GLY A 179 -30.66 22.43 -8.68
CA GLY A 179 -30.96 23.84 -8.94
C GLY A 179 -31.50 24.09 -10.36
N PHE A 180 -30.81 23.56 -11.36
CA PHE A 180 -31.23 23.71 -12.76
C PHE A 180 -32.52 22.95 -13.07
N THR A 181 -32.67 21.72 -12.58
CA THR A 181 -33.91 20.96 -12.77
C THR A 181 -35.07 21.62 -12.09
N ALA A 182 -34.95 22.13 -10.85
CA ALA A 182 -36.00 22.87 -10.17
C ALA A 182 -36.37 24.18 -10.91
N THR A 183 -35.36 24.87 -11.42
CA THR A 183 -35.57 26.13 -12.18
C THR A 183 -36.28 25.86 -13.51
N LEU A 184 -35.89 24.83 -14.24
CA LEU A 184 -36.54 24.39 -15.47
C LEU A 184 -38.02 24.00 -15.20
N LEU A 185 -38.30 23.20 -14.18
CA LEU A 185 -39.64 22.77 -13.82
C LEU A 185 -40.53 23.96 -13.44
N ALA A 186 -40.02 24.90 -12.65
CA ALA A 186 -40.79 26.03 -12.17
C ALA A 186 -41.06 27.12 -13.23
N LYS A 187 -40.15 27.27 -14.20
CA LYS A 187 -40.16 28.43 -15.13
C LYS A 187 -39.98 28.03 -16.60
N TRP A 188 -40.32 26.80 -16.97
CA TRP A 188 -40.12 26.24 -18.32
C TRP A 188 -40.57 27.18 -19.47
N PRO A 189 -41.78 27.83 -19.43
CA PRO A 189 -42.24 28.72 -20.51
C PRO A 189 -41.46 30.03 -20.62
N ARG A 190 -40.64 30.36 -19.60
CA ARG A 190 -39.86 31.63 -19.58
C ARG A 190 -38.52 31.54 -20.23
N PHE A 191 -38.04 30.33 -20.56
CA PHE A 191 -36.72 30.10 -21.12
C PHE A 191 -36.84 29.82 -22.62
N THR A 192 -35.87 30.35 -23.41
CA THR A 192 -35.70 29.97 -24.81
C THR A 192 -35.20 28.53 -24.89
N ASP A 193 -35.33 27.90 -26.03
CA ASP A 193 -34.87 26.51 -26.22
C ASP A 193 -33.35 26.39 -26.06
N ASP A 194 -32.59 27.42 -26.46
CA ASP A 194 -31.11 27.46 -26.25
C ASP A 194 -30.78 27.53 -24.76
N GLN A 195 -31.52 28.33 -23.97
CA GLN A 195 -31.30 28.40 -22.53
C GLN A 195 -31.63 27.07 -21.83
N LYS A 196 -32.75 26.42 -22.23
CA LYS A 196 -33.07 25.08 -21.74
C LYS A 196 -32.03 24.07 -22.06
N ARG A 197 -31.49 24.11 -23.29
CA ARG A 197 -30.42 23.24 -23.76
C ARG A 197 -29.16 23.38 -22.89
N VAL A 198 -28.67 24.60 -22.71
CA VAL A 198 -27.48 24.86 -21.86
C VAL A 198 -27.69 24.35 -20.43
N MET A 199 -28.89 24.55 -19.83
CA MET A 199 -29.20 24.05 -18.50
C MET A 199 -29.21 22.51 -18.45
N LEU A 200 -29.78 21.83 -19.44
CA LEU A 200 -29.81 20.37 -19.53
C LEU A 200 -28.43 19.80 -19.79
N GLU A 201 -27.63 20.43 -20.64
CA GLU A 201 -26.23 20.04 -20.87
C GLU A 201 -25.39 20.15 -19.58
N THR A 202 -25.63 21.20 -18.79
CA THR A 202 -24.98 21.36 -17.47
C THR A 202 -25.42 20.26 -16.51
N VAL A 203 -26.72 19.95 -16.45
CA VAL A 203 -27.24 18.84 -15.62
C VAL A 203 -26.60 17.52 -16.01
N ASN A 204 -26.53 17.22 -17.31
CA ASN A 204 -25.93 15.99 -17.81
C ASN A 204 -24.44 15.90 -17.46
N ALA A 205 -23.67 16.98 -17.67
CA ALA A 205 -22.26 17.03 -17.34
C ALA A 205 -21.97 16.83 -15.82
N ASP A 206 -22.83 17.41 -14.97
CA ASP A 206 -22.72 17.23 -13.52
C ASP A 206 -23.13 15.80 -13.08
N ALA A 207 -24.11 15.18 -13.72
CA ALA A 207 -24.49 13.78 -13.49
C ALA A 207 -23.35 12.82 -13.88
N ASP A 208 -22.72 13.04 -15.03
CA ASP A 208 -21.54 12.28 -15.49
C ASP A 208 -20.37 12.44 -14.50
N ARG A 209 -20.20 13.65 -13.95
CA ARG A 209 -19.17 13.91 -12.92
C ARG A 209 -19.44 13.09 -11.65
N VAL A 210 -20.68 13.03 -11.19
CA VAL A 210 -21.06 12.20 -10.01
C VAL A 210 -20.77 10.73 -10.28
N THR A 211 -21.15 10.23 -11.46
CA THR A 211 -20.90 8.83 -11.85
C THR A 211 -19.41 8.50 -11.84
N ARG A 212 -18.58 9.37 -12.41
CA ARG A 212 -17.11 9.21 -12.37
C ARG A 212 -16.57 9.19 -10.94
N LEU A 213 -17.02 10.10 -10.07
CA LEU A 213 -16.59 10.12 -8.67
C LEU A 213 -16.95 8.85 -7.92
N ILE A 214 -18.12 8.27 -8.15
CA ILE A 214 -18.51 6.99 -7.55
C ILE A 214 -17.61 5.87 -8.04
N THR A 215 -17.32 5.79 -9.33
CA THR A 215 -16.43 4.79 -9.90
C THR A 215 -15.01 4.91 -9.34
N GLU A 216 -14.47 6.14 -9.26
CA GLU A 216 -13.17 6.40 -8.65
C GLU A 216 -13.10 5.94 -7.19
N LEU A 217 -14.18 6.12 -6.41
CA LEU A 217 -14.24 5.67 -5.02
C LEU A 217 -14.25 4.15 -4.89
N LEU A 218 -14.98 3.46 -5.77
CA LEU A 218 -14.97 2.01 -5.81
C LEU A 218 -13.58 1.47 -6.17
N ASP A 219 -12.89 2.11 -7.13
CA ASP A 219 -11.52 1.75 -7.48
C ASP A 219 -10.56 1.97 -6.32
N VAL A 220 -10.65 3.12 -5.61
CA VAL A 220 -9.85 3.37 -4.39
C VAL A 220 -10.06 2.26 -3.36
N SER A 221 -11.32 1.89 -3.10
CA SER A 221 -11.65 0.82 -2.15
C SER A 221 -11.05 -0.54 -2.56
N ARG A 222 -11.07 -0.88 -3.86
CA ARG A 222 -10.48 -2.12 -4.39
C ARG A 222 -8.96 -2.10 -4.28
N ILE A 223 -8.32 -0.96 -4.59
CA ILE A 223 -6.86 -0.76 -4.46
C ILE A 223 -6.44 -0.93 -3.00
N GLU A 224 -7.10 -0.26 -2.06
CA GLU A 224 -6.74 -0.32 -0.63
C GLU A 224 -6.93 -1.71 -0.02
N SER A 225 -7.94 -2.45 -0.48
CA SER A 225 -8.20 -3.82 -0.01
C SER A 225 -7.34 -4.88 -0.70
N GLY A 226 -6.53 -4.51 -1.71
CA GLY A 226 -5.77 -5.46 -2.53
C GLY A 226 -6.65 -6.41 -3.35
N ARG A 227 -7.90 -6.03 -3.65
CA ARG A 227 -8.90 -6.85 -4.37
C ARG A 227 -9.08 -6.39 -5.81
N ILE A 228 -8.04 -5.94 -6.46
CA ILE A 228 -8.10 -5.65 -7.90
C ILE A 228 -7.97 -6.98 -8.63
N GLU A 229 -9.04 -7.39 -9.28
CA GLU A 229 -9.03 -8.49 -10.23
C GLU A 229 -8.72 -7.92 -11.62
N LEU A 230 -7.74 -8.50 -12.31
CA LEU A 230 -7.33 -8.10 -13.65
C LEU A 230 -7.81 -9.14 -14.65
N HIS A 231 -8.54 -8.71 -15.67
CA HIS A 231 -8.92 -9.54 -16.80
C HIS A 231 -7.92 -9.34 -17.94
N ARG A 232 -6.83 -10.12 -17.90
CA ARG A 232 -5.72 -9.97 -18.83
C ARG A 232 -6.06 -10.53 -20.20
N GLN A 233 -5.86 -9.72 -21.22
CA GLN A 233 -5.99 -10.07 -22.63
C GLN A 233 -4.83 -9.46 -23.42
N LEU A 234 -4.68 -9.84 -24.68
CA LEU A 234 -3.70 -9.21 -25.55
C LEU A 234 -4.11 -7.76 -25.83
N VAL A 235 -3.25 -6.80 -25.52
CA VAL A 235 -3.57 -5.36 -25.60
C VAL A 235 -2.54 -4.63 -26.45
N ASP A 236 -3.02 -3.95 -27.48
CA ASP A 236 -2.25 -2.95 -28.24
C ASP A 236 -2.36 -1.57 -27.55
N VAL A 237 -1.35 -1.24 -26.76
CA VAL A 237 -1.34 0.00 -25.96
C VAL A 237 -1.28 1.26 -26.84
N PRO A 238 -0.48 1.33 -27.92
CA PRO A 238 -0.55 2.41 -28.91
C PRO A 238 -1.94 2.64 -29.49
N GLU A 239 -2.64 1.59 -29.92
CA GLU A 239 -4.00 1.71 -30.46
C GLU A 239 -4.96 2.31 -29.43
N ARG A 240 -4.85 1.88 -28.16
CA ARG A 240 -5.68 2.42 -27.07
C ARG A 240 -5.39 3.89 -26.80
N ALA A 241 -4.12 4.28 -26.75
CA ALA A 241 -3.74 5.69 -26.64
C ALA A 241 -4.30 6.52 -27.79
N GLY A 242 -4.22 6.01 -29.03
CA GLY A 242 -4.79 6.65 -30.21
C GLY A 242 -6.31 6.84 -30.10
N ARG A 243 -7.06 5.83 -29.63
CA ARG A 243 -8.52 5.93 -29.41
C ARG A 243 -8.89 6.98 -28.37
N ILE A 244 -8.15 7.04 -27.26
CA ILE A 244 -8.38 8.06 -26.22
C ILE A 244 -8.13 9.45 -26.75
N ILE A 245 -7.02 9.66 -27.50
CA ILE A 245 -6.71 10.93 -28.15
C ILE A 245 -7.82 11.32 -29.16
N ALA A 246 -8.26 10.38 -29.99
CA ALA A 246 -9.34 10.63 -30.96
C ALA A 246 -10.65 11.03 -30.25
N GLY A 247 -10.99 10.39 -29.14
CA GLY A 247 -12.13 10.78 -28.31
C GLY A 247 -12.03 12.21 -27.77
N ARG A 248 -10.84 12.65 -27.35
CA ARG A 248 -10.60 14.04 -26.92
C ARG A 248 -10.77 15.04 -28.05
N VAL A 249 -10.27 14.71 -29.24
CA VAL A 249 -10.42 15.56 -30.43
C VAL A 249 -11.90 15.65 -30.82
N ALA A 250 -12.64 14.55 -30.78
CA ALA A 250 -14.08 14.55 -31.04
C ALA A 250 -14.87 15.38 -30.01
N ALA A 251 -14.38 15.48 -28.77
CA ALA A 251 -14.94 16.31 -27.71
C ALA A 251 -14.56 17.81 -27.81
N GLY A 252 -13.77 18.22 -28.82
CA GLY A 252 -13.46 19.62 -29.13
C GLY A 252 -12.03 20.05 -28.82
N ASP A 253 -11.15 19.16 -28.35
CA ASP A 253 -9.73 19.51 -28.24
C ASP A 253 -9.07 19.58 -29.61
N SER A 254 -8.10 20.51 -29.80
CA SER A 254 -7.39 20.63 -31.08
C SER A 254 -6.51 19.40 -31.37
N PRO A 255 -6.57 18.79 -32.57
CA PRO A 255 -5.71 17.66 -32.94
C PRO A 255 -4.21 17.96 -32.78
N SER A 256 -3.78 19.22 -33.08
CA SER A 256 -2.39 19.63 -32.95
C SER A 256 -1.86 19.64 -31.51
N ARG A 257 -2.74 19.53 -30.52
CA ARG A 257 -2.39 19.43 -29.10
C ARG A 257 -1.86 18.06 -28.71
N PHE A 258 -2.07 17.04 -29.52
CA PHE A 258 -1.69 15.68 -29.20
C PHE A 258 -0.65 15.12 -30.14
N ARG A 259 0.31 14.38 -29.59
CA ARG A 259 1.31 13.62 -30.33
C ARG A 259 1.42 12.23 -29.74
N LEU A 260 1.27 11.20 -30.61
CA LEU A 260 1.53 9.81 -30.26
C LEU A 260 2.84 9.37 -30.92
N GLU A 261 3.80 8.90 -30.13
CA GLU A 261 5.10 8.41 -30.61
C GLU A 261 5.26 6.95 -30.20
N ILE A 262 5.62 6.11 -31.16
CA ILE A 262 5.92 4.69 -30.93
C ILE A 262 7.40 4.50 -31.26
N ARG A 263 8.17 3.93 -30.33
CA ARG A 263 9.60 3.73 -30.50
C ARG A 263 9.94 2.25 -30.43
N GLY A 264 10.63 1.77 -31.44
CA GLY A 264 11.06 0.37 -31.51
C GLY A 264 9.92 -0.61 -31.72
N GLU A 265 10.26 -1.89 -31.68
CA GLU A 265 9.32 -3.00 -31.80
C GLU A 265 8.81 -3.34 -30.39
N LEU A 266 7.48 -3.30 -30.21
CA LEU A 266 6.84 -3.52 -28.92
C LEU A 266 6.55 -5.03 -28.74
N PRO A 267 6.79 -5.58 -27.53
CA PRO A 267 6.41 -6.94 -27.24
C PRO A 267 4.88 -7.05 -27.12
N GLU A 268 4.34 -8.23 -27.37
CA GLU A 268 2.96 -8.57 -27.02
C GLU A 268 2.77 -8.44 -25.49
N THR A 269 1.71 -7.76 -25.07
CA THR A 269 1.43 -7.51 -23.66
C THR A 269 0.07 -8.02 -23.24
N TRP A 270 0.04 -8.82 -22.17
CA TRP A 270 -1.18 -9.34 -21.55
C TRP A 270 -1.61 -8.44 -20.39
N LEU A 271 -2.54 -7.56 -20.65
CA LEU A 271 -2.99 -6.53 -19.73
C LEU A 271 -4.52 -6.51 -19.64
N ASP A 272 -5.05 -5.86 -18.63
CA ASP A 272 -6.48 -5.54 -18.56
C ASP A 272 -6.73 -4.26 -19.38
N ALA A 273 -7.48 -4.43 -20.46
CA ALA A 273 -7.72 -3.39 -21.45
C ALA A 273 -8.43 -2.16 -20.86
N ASP A 274 -9.44 -2.37 -20.00
CA ASP A 274 -10.23 -1.30 -19.41
C ASP A 274 -9.40 -0.52 -18.38
N LYS A 275 -8.52 -1.22 -17.66
CA LYS A 275 -7.59 -0.58 -16.71
C LYS A 275 -6.48 0.19 -17.41
N VAL A 276 -6.00 -0.30 -18.55
CA VAL A 276 -5.06 0.45 -19.40
C VAL A 276 -5.72 1.72 -19.94
N ASP A 277 -6.95 1.64 -20.43
CA ASP A 277 -7.70 2.83 -20.90
C ASP A 277 -7.89 3.84 -19.75
N GLN A 278 -8.20 3.37 -18.56
CA GLN A 278 -8.34 4.22 -17.38
C GLN A 278 -7.03 4.91 -16.98
N VAL A 279 -5.89 4.20 -17.02
CA VAL A 279 -4.56 4.76 -16.76
C VAL A 279 -4.21 5.84 -17.78
N LEU A 280 -4.31 5.51 -19.07
CA LEU A 280 -4.00 6.44 -20.16
C LEU A 280 -4.93 7.66 -20.14
N GLY A 281 -6.24 7.43 -19.98
CA GLY A 281 -7.25 8.49 -19.91
C GLY A 281 -6.95 9.47 -18.78
N ASN A 282 -6.68 8.98 -17.57
CA ASN A 282 -6.35 9.82 -16.42
C ASN A 282 -5.06 10.63 -16.64
N LEU A 283 -4.02 10.03 -17.22
CA LEU A 283 -2.75 10.74 -17.47
C LEU A 283 -2.89 11.78 -18.57
N ILE A 284 -3.57 11.45 -19.68
CA ILE A 284 -3.83 12.38 -20.79
C ILE A 284 -4.74 13.53 -20.32
N GLU A 285 -5.81 13.23 -19.56
CA GLU A 285 -6.68 14.27 -19.00
C GLU A 285 -5.91 15.20 -18.05
N ASN A 286 -5.04 14.67 -17.22
CA ASN A 286 -4.19 15.48 -16.34
C ASN A 286 -3.26 16.38 -17.14
N ALA A 287 -2.63 15.89 -18.20
CA ALA A 287 -1.76 16.68 -19.07
C ALA A 287 -2.54 17.79 -19.82
N VAL A 288 -3.77 17.52 -20.24
CA VAL A 288 -4.64 18.53 -20.86
C VAL A 288 -5.08 19.60 -19.87
N ARG A 289 -5.40 19.20 -18.65
CA ARG A 289 -6.03 20.06 -17.61
C ARG A 289 -5.03 20.89 -16.82
N HIS A 290 -3.88 20.33 -16.52
CA HIS A 290 -2.87 20.91 -15.63
C HIS A 290 -1.60 21.32 -16.34
N GLY A 291 -1.34 20.73 -17.51
CA GLY A 291 -0.23 21.06 -18.38
C GLY A 291 -0.56 22.18 -19.36
N ALA A 292 0.36 22.45 -20.23
CA ALA A 292 0.22 23.40 -21.35
C ALA A 292 0.82 22.80 -22.63
N GLY A 293 0.60 23.47 -23.76
CA GLY A 293 1.20 23.11 -25.04
C GLY A 293 0.79 21.73 -25.56
N THR A 294 1.74 21.02 -26.14
CA THR A 294 1.53 19.69 -26.73
C THR A 294 1.60 18.60 -25.67
N VAL A 295 0.61 17.71 -25.65
CA VAL A 295 0.61 16.48 -24.87
C VAL A 295 1.20 15.36 -25.72
N THR A 296 2.37 14.86 -25.36
CA THR A 296 3.06 13.78 -26.07
C THR A 296 2.91 12.47 -25.28
N THR A 297 2.25 11.49 -25.89
CA THR A 297 2.20 10.11 -25.39
C THR A 297 3.21 9.29 -26.17
N MET A 298 4.18 8.68 -25.47
CA MET A 298 5.24 7.87 -26.08
C MET A 298 5.17 6.45 -25.52
N VAL A 299 5.22 5.46 -26.40
CA VAL A 299 5.27 4.04 -26.06
C VAL A 299 6.57 3.45 -26.61
N GLU A 300 7.31 2.75 -25.75
CA GLU A 300 8.58 2.14 -26.14
C GLU A 300 8.79 0.79 -25.44
N PRO A 301 9.59 -0.14 -25.99
CA PRO A 301 9.90 -1.38 -25.32
C PRO A 301 10.74 -1.12 -24.06
N LEU A 302 10.39 -1.78 -22.95
CA LEU A 302 11.17 -1.74 -21.73
C LEU A 302 12.41 -2.65 -21.89
N ARG A 303 13.60 -2.04 -21.89
CA ARG A 303 14.87 -2.74 -21.97
C ARG A 303 15.51 -2.89 -20.57
N THR A 304 14.93 -3.75 -19.75
CA THR A 304 15.55 -4.10 -18.45
C THR A 304 15.99 -5.54 -18.50
N ALA A 305 17.23 -5.82 -18.08
CA ALA A 305 17.76 -7.19 -18.02
C ALA A 305 16.86 -8.03 -17.09
N GLY A 306 16.07 -8.93 -17.67
CA GLY A 306 15.29 -9.93 -16.94
C GLY A 306 13.77 -9.84 -17.03
N SER A 307 13.17 -8.75 -17.50
CA SER A 307 11.71 -8.66 -17.64
C SER A 307 11.32 -7.82 -18.85
N PRO A 308 10.93 -8.46 -19.97
CA PRO A 308 10.40 -7.74 -21.11
C PRO A 308 9.08 -7.04 -20.74
N GLY A 309 8.83 -5.91 -21.34
CA GLY A 309 7.64 -5.09 -21.09
C GLY A 309 7.60 -3.86 -21.97
N ILE A 310 6.72 -2.96 -21.64
CA ILE A 310 6.58 -1.66 -22.26
C ILE A 310 6.79 -0.55 -21.23
N ALA A 311 7.30 0.57 -21.68
CA ALA A 311 7.30 1.82 -20.96
C ALA A 311 6.45 2.85 -21.71
N VAL A 312 5.60 3.56 -20.98
CA VAL A 312 4.75 4.60 -21.52
C VAL A 312 5.03 5.91 -20.80
N SER A 313 5.22 6.98 -21.56
CA SER A 313 5.39 8.34 -21.02
C SER A 313 4.30 9.26 -21.54
N VAL A 314 3.67 10.00 -20.64
CA VAL A 314 2.77 11.11 -21.00
C VAL A 314 3.40 12.41 -20.53
N ARG A 315 3.67 13.31 -21.44
CA ARG A 315 4.38 14.59 -21.24
C ARG A 315 3.50 15.76 -21.59
N ASP A 316 3.60 16.81 -20.82
CA ASP A 316 3.07 18.15 -21.14
C ASP A 316 4.20 19.20 -21.17
N GLN A 317 3.84 20.45 -21.50
CA GLN A 317 4.75 21.59 -21.58
C GLN A 317 4.37 22.69 -20.56
N GLY A 318 3.73 22.32 -19.43
CA GLY A 318 3.31 23.24 -18.39
C GLY A 318 4.43 23.61 -17.40
N GLU A 319 4.02 24.01 -16.20
CA GLU A 319 4.96 24.37 -15.11
C GLU A 319 5.72 23.15 -14.56
N GLY A 320 5.21 21.93 -14.81
CA GLY A 320 5.76 20.69 -14.25
C GLY A 320 5.40 20.47 -12.78
N ILE A 321 6.07 19.51 -12.16
CA ILE A 321 5.88 19.15 -10.75
C ILE A 321 7.21 19.28 -10.04
N SER A 322 7.25 20.08 -8.99
CA SER A 322 8.47 20.27 -8.20
C SER A 322 8.90 18.94 -7.53
N PRO A 323 10.21 18.64 -7.44
CA PRO A 323 10.74 17.39 -6.90
C PRO A 323 10.22 17.05 -5.48
N GLU A 324 9.95 18.07 -4.67
CA GLU A 324 9.38 17.92 -3.32
C GLU A 324 7.97 17.32 -3.31
N PHE A 325 7.21 17.46 -4.41
CA PHE A 325 5.88 16.90 -4.56
C PHE A 325 5.86 15.57 -5.33
N ALA A 326 6.94 15.18 -5.99
CA ALA A 326 6.99 13.99 -6.83
C ALA A 326 6.54 12.70 -6.11
N SER A 327 6.91 12.52 -4.85
CA SER A 327 6.48 11.38 -4.02
C SER A 327 5.05 11.53 -3.46
N ARG A 328 4.48 12.73 -3.52
CA ARG A 328 3.17 13.05 -2.92
C ARG A 328 2.03 13.09 -3.92
N VAL A 329 2.32 13.30 -5.20
CA VAL A 329 1.29 13.44 -6.25
C VAL A 329 0.43 12.20 -6.41
N PHE A 330 0.94 11.02 -6.04
CA PHE A 330 0.24 9.74 -6.07
C PHE A 330 -0.54 9.43 -4.78
N ARG A 331 -0.56 10.34 -3.80
CA ARG A 331 -1.38 10.16 -2.59
C ARG A 331 -2.83 10.53 -2.87
N GLN A 332 -3.73 9.88 -2.16
CA GLN A 332 -5.16 10.22 -2.19
C GLN A 332 -5.37 11.69 -1.86
N PHE A 333 -6.30 12.35 -2.60
CA PHE A 333 -6.70 13.75 -2.44
C PHE A 333 -5.58 14.77 -2.56
N TRP A 334 -4.42 14.37 -3.08
CA TRP A 334 -3.36 15.34 -3.32
C TRP A 334 -3.72 16.28 -4.47
N ARG A 335 -3.54 17.57 -4.24
CA ARG A 335 -3.78 18.66 -5.22
C ARG A 335 -2.70 19.71 -5.05
N ALA A 336 -2.11 20.14 -6.14
CA ALA A 336 -1.17 21.26 -6.14
C ALA A 336 -1.88 22.62 -5.95
N LYS A 337 -3.08 22.77 -6.52
CA LYS A 337 -3.94 23.96 -6.42
C LYS A 337 -5.38 23.51 -6.15
N ARG A 338 -6.17 24.33 -5.44
CA ARG A 338 -7.57 24.02 -5.04
C ARG A 338 -8.57 23.83 -6.20
N ARG A 339 -8.18 24.04 -7.46
CA ARG A 339 -9.05 23.93 -8.64
C ARG A 339 -8.85 22.59 -9.35
N GLY A 340 -9.91 21.77 -9.36
CA GLY A 340 -10.09 20.65 -10.28
C GLY A 340 -9.96 19.24 -9.70
N GLY A 341 -11.04 18.46 -9.79
CA GLY A 341 -11.10 17.02 -9.53
C GLY A 341 -10.93 16.58 -8.06
N ALA A 342 -11.28 15.33 -7.74
CA ALA A 342 -11.22 14.78 -6.38
C ALA A 342 -9.79 14.52 -5.88
N GLY A 343 -8.77 14.56 -6.76
CA GLY A 343 -7.39 14.20 -6.41
C GLY A 343 -7.19 12.68 -6.24
N LEU A 344 -8.04 11.89 -6.87
CA LEU A 344 -8.00 10.42 -6.82
C LEU A 344 -7.34 9.80 -8.06
N GLY A 345 -7.37 10.49 -9.21
CA GLY A 345 -6.94 9.93 -10.49
C GLY A 345 -5.52 9.38 -10.49
N LEU A 346 -4.52 10.13 -9.97
CA LEU A 346 -3.13 9.65 -9.92
C LEU A 346 -2.91 8.52 -8.89
N PHE A 347 -3.66 8.50 -7.80
CA PHE A 347 -3.66 7.37 -6.86
C PHE A 347 -4.18 6.10 -7.53
N ILE A 348 -5.29 6.21 -8.28
CA ILE A 348 -5.86 5.10 -9.05
C ILE A 348 -4.88 4.63 -10.12
N VAL A 349 -4.29 5.55 -10.89
CA VAL A 349 -3.26 5.24 -11.89
C VAL A 349 -2.14 4.40 -11.28
N LYS A 350 -1.58 4.84 -10.15
CA LYS A 350 -0.53 4.11 -9.46
C LYS A 350 -0.99 2.71 -9.03
N GLY A 351 -2.14 2.59 -8.40
CA GLY A 351 -2.68 1.30 -7.94
C GLY A 351 -2.93 0.31 -9.08
N LEU A 352 -3.45 0.79 -10.21
CA LEU A 352 -3.69 -0.05 -11.39
C LEU A 352 -2.39 -0.52 -12.06
N ILE A 353 -1.38 0.34 -12.14
CA ILE A 353 -0.07 -0.01 -12.68
C ILE A 353 0.63 -1.03 -11.76
N GLU A 354 0.60 -0.82 -10.43
CA GLU A 354 1.16 -1.74 -9.45
C GLU A 354 0.45 -3.10 -9.46
N ALA A 355 -0.87 -3.13 -9.65
CA ALA A 355 -1.63 -4.38 -9.82
C ALA A 355 -1.18 -5.18 -11.06
N HIS A 356 -0.77 -4.53 -12.14
CA HIS A 356 -0.17 -5.16 -13.31
C HIS A 356 1.30 -5.58 -13.10
N GLY A 357 1.90 -5.30 -11.93
CA GLY A 357 3.32 -5.55 -11.63
C GLY A 357 4.26 -4.49 -12.21
N GLY A 358 3.72 -3.36 -12.62
CA GLY A 358 4.47 -2.22 -13.15
C GLY A 358 4.88 -1.20 -12.11
N THR A 359 5.52 -0.13 -12.57
CA THR A 359 5.93 1.02 -11.74
C THR A 359 5.58 2.33 -12.42
N ILE A 360 5.36 3.39 -11.65
CA ILE A 360 5.14 4.75 -12.17
C ILE A 360 6.00 5.75 -11.40
N ALA A 361 6.52 6.72 -12.15
CA ALA A 361 7.23 7.87 -11.60
C ALA A 361 6.84 9.15 -12.35
N VAL A 362 7.09 10.30 -11.72
CA VAL A 362 6.94 11.61 -12.34
C VAL A 362 8.29 12.31 -12.39
N HIS A 363 8.58 12.91 -13.51
CA HIS A 363 9.83 13.63 -13.79
C HIS A 363 9.51 15.00 -14.38
N GLN A 364 10.51 15.88 -14.42
CA GLN A 364 10.47 17.08 -15.23
C GLN A 364 10.63 16.67 -16.71
N ALA A 365 9.73 17.13 -17.56
CA ALA A 365 9.83 16.87 -19.00
C ALA A 365 10.98 17.67 -19.63
N PRO A 366 11.68 17.12 -20.63
CA PRO A 366 12.65 17.90 -21.43
C PRO A 366 11.95 19.11 -22.08
N GLY A 367 12.45 20.31 -21.80
CA GLY A 367 11.84 21.55 -22.30
C GLY A 367 10.77 22.16 -21.39
N GLY A 368 10.57 21.63 -20.20
CA GLY A 368 9.57 22.07 -19.23
C GLY A 368 8.32 21.19 -19.22
N GLY A 369 7.50 21.31 -18.17
CA GLY A 369 6.31 20.48 -17.97
C GLY A 369 6.55 19.23 -17.14
N ALA A 370 5.52 18.40 -16.99
CA ALA A 370 5.60 17.13 -16.29
C ALA A 370 5.70 15.95 -17.28
N GLU A 371 6.47 14.94 -16.88
CA GLU A 371 6.49 13.64 -17.53
C GLU A 371 6.05 12.57 -16.52
N PHE A 372 4.91 11.94 -16.76
CA PHE A 372 4.52 10.73 -16.08
C PHE A 372 4.98 9.52 -16.88
N ARG A 373 5.91 8.76 -16.33
CA ARG A 373 6.46 7.55 -16.97
C ARG A 373 6.08 6.33 -16.14
N PHE A 374 5.46 5.36 -16.80
CA PHE A 374 5.14 4.09 -16.18
C PHE A 374 5.64 2.91 -17.02
N THR A 375 5.80 1.77 -16.35
CA THR A 375 6.21 0.52 -16.96
C THR A 375 5.14 -0.53 -16.74
N MET A 376 4.96 -1.44 -17.69
CA MET A 376 4.16 -2.65 -17.54
C MET A 376 4.94 -3.84 -18.07
N PRO A 377 5.07 -4.93 -17.29
CA PRO A 377 5.66 -6.18 -17.80
C PRO A 377 4.77 -6.78 -18.87
N VAL A 378 5.32 -7.70 -19.68
CA VAL A 378 4.57 -8.44 -20.72
C VAL A 378 3.31 -9.11 -20.15
N GLY A 379 3.37 -9.54 -18.89
CA GLY A 379 2.28 -10.30 -18.27
C GLY A 379 2.24 -11.75 -18.73
N THR A 380 1.28 -12.48 -18.22
CA THR A 380 0.95 -13.85 -18.64
C THR A 380 -0.53 -13.93 -18.92
N PRO A 381 -0.97 -14.74 -19.90
CA PRO A 381 -2.39 -14.95 -20.14
C PRO A 381 -3.08 -15.52 -18.90
N ASP A 382 -4.29 -15.06 -18.66
CA ASP A 382 -5.15 -15.60 -17.61
C ASP A 382 -5.88 -16.83 -18.22
N PHE A 383 -5.35 -18.01 -17.94
CA PHE A 383 -6.05 -19.26 -18.24
C PHE A 383 -6.95 -19.57 -17.02
N GLY A 384 -8.05 -18.83 -16.87
CA GLY A 384 -9.06 -19.06 -15.84
C GLY A 384 -9.80 -20.39 -16.00
#